data_43fd388ce86f6c0b2965a7b1c49ebc41
#
_entry.id   43fd388ce86f6c0b2965a7b1c49ebc41
#
_cell.length_a   1.000
_cell.length_b   1.000
_cell.length_c   1.000
_cell.angle_alpha   90.00
_cell.angle_beta   90.00
_cell.angle_gamma   90.00
#
_symmetry.space_group_name_H-M   'P 1'
#
loop_
_entity.id
_entity.type
_entity.pdbx_description
1 polymer ?
#
loop_
_entity_poly.entity_id
_entity_poly.type
_entity_poly.pdbx_seq_one_letter_code
_entity_poly.pdbx_strand_id
1 'polypeptide(L)'
;MKKNLVVIEELKKQGKALLDARRDNFVRQSLLSDEFLNFMQQNKKPFDFLMSYYECAIMEVETKFRVLNHELSLEYDNNPIESIKTRVKSYDSILKKIRRKNIPLNLRAIEDNLKDIAGVRVICSFPDDIYKLAESFLKQDDITLIERKDYIKNPKPSGYRSLHLIVQVPIFLQNEKKMVNVEVQFRTIAMDFWASLDHKMRYKKELSDEEVEILQEELYDCARQSAALDERMQGIRDRITKKQEQETILLEDKNSKDWL
;
A
#
# COMPACT_ATOMS: atom_id res chain seq x y z
N MET A 1 -36.92 16.80 41.47
CA MET A 1 -37.66 15.97 40.49
C MET A 1 -37.72 16.58 39.08
N LYS A 2 -38.08 17.87 38.87
CA LYS A 2 -38.17 18.45 37.49
C LYS A 2 -36.88 18.46 36.68
N LYS A 3 -35.69 18.65 37.27
CA LYS A 3 -34.40 18.63 36.54
C LYS A 3 -34.04 17.26 35.94
N ASN A 4 -34.39 16.17 36.64
CA ASN A 4 -34.08 14.81 36.13
C ASN A 4 -34.99 14.39 34.95
N LEU A 5 -36.22 14.93 34.88
CA LEU A 5 -37.15 14.66 33.78
C LEU A 5 -36.63 15.28 32.46
N VAL A 6 -36.13 16.51 32.53
CA VAL A 6 -35.59 17.23 31.34
C VAL A 6 -34.37 16.52 30.78
N VAL A 7 -33.47 16.04 31.64
CA VAL A 7 -32.27 15.28 31.21
C VAL A 7 -32.66 13.94 30.53
N ILE A 8 -33.68 13.24 31.06
CA ILE A 8 -34.17 12.00 30.49
C ILE A 8 -34.83 12.22 29.12
N GLU A 9 -35.59 13.32 28.95
CA GLU A 9 -36.18 13.67 27.67
C GLU A 9 -35.09 14.03 26.61
N GLU A 10 -34.07 14.76 27.02
CA GLU A 10 -32.93 15.13 26.14
C GLU A 10 -32.14 13.91 25.71
N LEU A 11 -31.86 12.97 26.61
CA LEU A 11 -31.19 11.68 26.28
C LEU A 11 -32.05 10.82 25.37
N LYS A 12 -33.37 10.79 25.54
CA LYS A 12 -34.29 10.08 24.62
C LYS A 12 -34.30 10.71 23.22
N LYS A 13 -34.25 12.04 23.14
CA LYS A 13 -34.23 12.79 21.88
C LYS A 13 -32.92 12.57 21.12
N GLN A 14 -31.80 12.58 21.85
CA GLN A 14 -30.48 12.28 21.29
C GLN A 14 -30.35 10.80 20.82
N GLY A 15 -30.88 9.86 21.63
CA GLY A 15 -30.90 8.44 21.25
C GLY A 15 -31.76 8.17 20.02
N LYS A 16 -32.91 8.84 19.89
CA LYS A 16 -33.77 8.74 18.70
C LYS A 16 -33.09 9.33 17.45
N ALA A 17 -32.44 10.48 17.55
CA ALA A 17 -31.69 11.10 16.46
C ALA A 17 -30.52 10.24 15.97
N LEU A 18 -29.82 9.56 16.89
CA LEU A 18 -28.74 8.62 16.58
C LEU A 18 -29.26 7.35 15.86
N LEU A 19 -30.43 6.84 16.27
CA LEU A 19 -31.08 5.70 15.64
C LEU A 19 -31.55 6.04 14.21
N ASP A 20 -32.15 7.22 14.04
CA ASP A 20 -32.61 7.69 12.73
C ASP A 20 -31.41 7.92 11.78
N ALA A 21 -30.32 8.53 12.26
CA ALA A 21 -29.08 8.72 11.49
C ALA A 21 -28.42 7.37 11.10
N ARG A 22 -28.45 6.36 11.98
CA ARG A 22 -27.96 5.00 11.64
C ARG A 22 -28.84 4.31 10.60
N ARG A 23 -30.16 4.47 10.74
CA ARG A 23 -31.15 3.92 9.78
C ARG A 23 -30.98 4.57 8.40
N ASP A 24 -30.85 5.89 8.34
CA ASP A 24 -30.65 6.62 7.08
C ASP A 24 -29.32 6.26 6.41
N ASN A 25 -28.24 6.08 7.20
CA ASN A 25 -26.98 5.58 6.68
C ASN A 25 -27.08 4.16 6.15
N PHE A 26 -27.80 3.27 6.82
CA PHE A 26 -27.99 1.88 6.36
C PHE A 26 -28.79 1.83 5.07
N VAL A 27 -29.90 2.57 4.98
CA VAL A 27 -30.73 2.67 3.76
C VAL A 27 -29.93 3.26 2.61
N ARG A 28 -29.18 4.34 2.85
CA ARG A 28 -28.31 4.98 1.85
C ARG A 28 -27.19 4.03 1.38
N GLN A 29 -26.63 3.25 2.29
CA GLN A 29 -25.61 2.25 1.96
C GLN A 29 -26.19 1.10 1.11
N SER A 30 -27.41 0.65 1.40
CA SER A 30 -28.10 -0.38 0.62
C SER A 30 -28.43 0.12 -0.79
N LEU A 31 -29.05 1.30 -0.91
CA LEU A 31 -29.39 1.90 -2.21
C LEU A 31 -28.16 2.07 -3.12
N LEU A 32 -27.05 2.58 -2.58
CA LEU A 32 -25.81 2.72 -3.36
C LEU A 32 -25.19 1.36 -3.73
N SER A 33 -25.45 0.29 -2.96
CA SER A 33 -25.04 -1.07 -3.34
C SER A 33 -25.84 -1.55 -4.54
N ASP A 34 -27.16 -1.35 -4.52
CA ASP A 34 -28.05 -1.78 -5.60
C ASP A 34 -27.79 -0.97 -6.88
N GLU A 35 -27.55 0.36 -6.75
CA GLU A 35 -27.14 1.21 -7.86
C GLU A 35 -25.81 0.76 -8.48
N PHE A 36 -24.84 0.40 -7.66
CA PHE A 36 -23.55 -0.09 -8.14
C PHE A 36 -23.67 -1.46 -8.82
N LEU A 37 -24.46 -2.36 -8.27
CA LEU A 37 -24.74 -3.66 -8.91
C LEU A 37 -25.44 -3.49 -10.24
N ASN A 38 -26.46 -2.62 -10.32
CA ASN A 38 -27.14 -2.30 -11.55
C ASN A 38 -26.20 -1.65 -12.58
N PHE A 39 -25.35 -0.71 -12.13
CA PHE A 39 -24.34 -0.10 -12.98
C PHE A 39 -23.37 -1.16 -13.55
N MET A 40 -22.88 -2.08 -12.71
CA MET A 40 -22.00 -3.17 -13.16
C MET A 40 -22.68 -4.12 -14.15
N GLN A 41 -23.96 -4.47 -13.91
CA GLN A 41 -24.72 -5.33 -14.82
C GLN A 41 -24.93 -4.66 -16.19
N GLN A 42 -25.29 -3.38 -16.20
CA GLN A 42 -25.50 -2.61 -17.43
C GLN A 42 -24.20 -2.34 -18.19
N ASN A 43 -23.08 -2.22 -17.48
CA ASN A 43 -21.76 -1.93 -18.05
C ASN A 43 -20.79 -3.11 -17.93
N LYS A 44 -21.28 -4.35 -17.86
CA LYS A 44 -20.45 -5.54 -17.58
C LYS A 44 -19.21 -5.60 -18.48
N LYS A 45 -19.41 -5.61 -19.79
CA LYS A 45 -18.31 -5.69 -20.77
C LYS A 45 -17.28 -4.54 -20.63
N PRO A 46 -17.69 -3.25 -20.64
CA PRO A 46 -16.76 -2.14 -20.42
C PRO A 46 -16.04 -2.18 -19.07
N PHE A 47 -16.73 -2.65 -18.02
CA PHE A 47 -16.15 -2.78 -16.70
C PHE A 47 -15.12 -3.92 -16.63
N ASP A 48 -15.41 -5.07 -17.24
CA ASP A 48 -14.48 -6.19 -17.35
C ASP A 48 -13.23 -5.78 -18.14
N PHE A 49 -13.36 -5.00 -19.22
CA PHE A 49 -12.22 -4.41 -19.93
C PHE A 49 -11.42 -3.48 -19.05
N LEU A 50 -12.07 -2.60 -18.28
CA LEU A 50 -11.36 -1.70 -17.35
C LEU A 50 -10.57 -2.51 -16.32
N MET A 51 -11.14 -3.57 -15.76
CA MET A 51 -10.44 -4.41 -14.79
C MET A 51 -9.27 -5.16 -15.42
N SER A 52 -9.42 -5.65 -16.66
CA SER A 52 -8.31 -6.30 -17.38
C SER A 52 -7.15 -5.35 -17.67
N TYR A 53 -7.40 -4.05 -17.89
CA TYR A 53 -6.31 -3.07 -18.03
C TYR A 53 -5.49 -2.94 -16.77
N TYR A 54 -6.12 -2.99 -15.59
CA TYR A 54 -5.40 -2.98 -14.32
C TYR A 54 -4.60 -4.26 -14.10
N GLU A 55 -5.11 -5.42 -14.51
CA GLU A 55 -4.38 -6.69 -14.49
C GLU A 55 -3.15 -6.65 -15.40
N CYS A 56 -3.29 -6.16 -16.64
CA CYS A 56 -2.17 -5.97 -17.55
C CYS A 56 -1.13 -5.01 -16.98
N ALA A 57 -1.54 -3.88 -16.39
CA ALA A 57 -0.61 -2.94 -15.79
C ALA A 57 0.15 -3.52 -14.58
N ILE A 58 -0.49 -4.39 -13.81
CA ILE A 58 0.19 -5.14 -12.74
C ILE A 58 1.27 -6.04 -13.32
N MET A 59 0.98 -6.78 -14.41
CA MET A 59 1.96 -7.66 -15.07
C MET A 59 3.18 -6.89 -15.54
N GLU A 60 2.97 -5.71 -16.16
CA GLU A 60 4.07 -4.83 -16.60
C GLU A 60 4.95 -4.40 -15.41
N VAL A 61 4.34 -3.88 -14.35
CA VAL A 61 5.07 -3.43 -13.16
C VAL A 61 5.78 -4.58 -12.45
N GLU A 62 5.13 -5.73 -12.31
CA GLU A 62 5.73 -6.93 -11.71
C GLU A 62 6.93 -7.40 -12.51
N THR A 63 6.83 -7.44 -13.84
CA THR A 63 7.92 -7.83 -14.73
C THR A 63 9.13 -6.90 -14.57
N LYS A 64 8.89 -5.58 -14.53
CA LYS A 64 9.95 -4.58 -14.31
C LYS A 64 10.70 -4.82 -13.00
N PHE A 65 10.00 -5.11 -11.90
CA PHE A 65 10.65 -5.43 -10.62
C PHE A 65 11.40 -6.77 -10.67
N ARG A 66 10.90 -7.77 -11.38
CA ARG A 66 11.62 -9.04 -11.58
C ARG A 66 12.91 -8.84 -12.36
N VAL A 67 12.90 -8.00 -13.39
CA VAL A 67 14.09 -7.64 -14.18
C VAL A 67 15.11 -6.90 -13.31
N LEU A 68 14.68 -5.83 -12.60
CA LEU A 68 15.53 -5.08 -11.68
C LEU A 68 16.12 -5.97 -10.57
N ASN A 69 15.32 -6.89 -10.04
CA ASN A 69 15.80 -7.82 -9.02
C ASN A 69 16.87 -8.77 -9.55
N HIS A 70 16.69 -9.24 -10.79
CA HIS A 70 17.70 -10.11 -11.42
C HIS A 70 19.02 -9.37 -11.67
N GLU A 71 18.97 -8.14 -12.18
CA GLU A 71 20.13 -7.29 -12.40
C GLU A 71 20.88 -7.00 -11.09
N LEU A 72 20.16 -6.49 -10.08
CA LEU A 72 20.73 -6.13 -8.79
C LEU A 72 21.31 -7.33 -8.02
N SER A 73 20.75 -8.53 -8.21
CA SER A 73 21.29 -9.74 -7.59
C SER A 73 22.67 -10.14 -8.14
N LEU A 74 23.03 -9.69 -9.34
CA LEU A 74 24.35 -9.92 -9.93
C LEU A 74 25.40 -8.90 -9.45
N GLU A 75 24.96 -7.68 -9.11
CA GLU A 75 25.85 -6.63 -8.62
C GLU A 75 26.16 -6.75 -7.11
N TYR A 76 25.18 -7.21 -6.36
CA TYR A 76 25.26 -7.26 -4.90
C TYR A 76 25.00 -8.69 -4.45
N ASP A 77 25.87 -9.55 -4.18
CA ASP A 77 25.71 -10.94 -3.69
C ASP A 77 24.43 -11.23 -2.85
N ASN A 78 23.46 -10.32 -2.84
CA ASN A 78 22.19 -10.35 -2.11
C ASN A 78 21.02 -9.86 -2.96
N ASN A 79 19.93 -10.59 -2.88
CA ASN A 79 18.67 -10.28 -3.53
C ASN A 79 17.92 -9.15 -2.76
N PRO A 80 17.75 -7.93 -3.32
CA PRO A 80 17.09 -6.85 -2.60
C PRO A 80 15.58 -7.07 -2.43
N ILE A 81 14.96 -7.89 -3.29
CA ILE A 81 13.52 -8.21 -3.22
C ILE A 81 13.32 -9.59 -2.64
N GLU A 82 12.66 -9.65 -1.48
CA GLU A 82 12.22 -10.89 -0.85
C GLU A 82 10.97 -11.46 -1.54
N SER A 83 9.99 -10.62 -1.81
CA SER A 83 8.77 -11.05 -2.51
C SER A 83 8.01 -9.89 -3.16
N ILE A 84 7.24 -10.23 -4.20
CA ILE A 84 6.32 -9.31 -4.87
C ILE A 84 4.91 -9.88 -4.69
N LYS A 85 3.98 -9.05 -4.19
CA LYS A 85 2.57 -9.38 -4.01
C LYS A 85 1.73 -8.44 -4.85
N THR A 86 0.86 -8.97 -5.66
CA THR A 86 0.00 -8.19 -6.56
C THR A 86 -1.47 -8.36 -6.18
N ARG A 87 -2.26 -7.34 -6.45
CA ARG A 87 -3.71 -7.41 -6.30
C ARG A 87 -4.41 -6.41 -7.18
N VAL A 88 -5.56 -6.80 -7.71
CA VAL A 88 -6.60 -5.88 -8.17
C VAL A 88 -7.58 -5.66 -7.03
N LYS A 89 -8.00 -4.41 -6.81
CA LYS A 89 -8.95 -4.05 -5.74
C LYS A 89 -10.30 -4.72 -6.00
N SER A 90 -10.86 -5.37 -4.95
CA SER A 90 -12.18 -5.99 -5.04
C SER A 90 -13.29 -4.97 -5.27
N TYR A 91 -14.37 -5.40 -5.91
CA TYR A 91 -15.57 -4.59 -6.18
C TYR A 91 -16.11 -3.90 -4.93
N ASP A 92 -16.20 -4.62 -3.80
CA ASP A 92 -16.62 -4.05 -2.51
C ASP A 92 -15.70 -2.92 -2.04
N SER A 93 -14.38 -3.07 -2.26
CA SER A 93 -13.40 -2.05 -1.89
C SER A 93 -13.47 -0.83 -2.82
N ILE A 94 -13.77 -1.04 -4.09
CA ILE A 94 -14.02 0.03 -5.08
C ILE A 94 -15.28 0.79 -4.66
N LEU A 95 -16.39 0.09 -4.40
CA LEU A 95 -17.65 0.69 -3.95
C LEU A 95 -17.49 1.51 -2.65
N LYS A 96 -16.83 0.94 -1.63
CA LYS A 96 -16.53 1.67 -0.38
C LYS A 96 -15.76 2.96 -0.63
N LYS A 97 -14.83 2.95 -1.58
CA LYS A 97 -14.02 4.11 -1.91
C LYS A 97 -14.79 5.16 -2.72
N ILE A 98 -15.62 4.72 -3.68
CA ILE A 98 -16.57 5.57 -4.42
C ILE A 98 -17.47 6.33 -3.44
N ARG A 99 -18.08 5.63 -2.49
CA ARG A 99 -18.93 6.24 -1.45
C ARG A 99 -18.19 7.27 -0.61
N ARG A 100 -17.02 6.87 -0.07
CA ARG A 100 -16.21 7.74 0.80
C ARG A 100 -15.76 9.03 0.11
N LYS A 101 -15.49 8.97 -1.20
CA LYS A 101 -15.01 10.10 -1.99
C LYS A 101 -16.12 10.82 -2.77
N ASN A 102 -17.38 10.37 -2.68
CA ASN A 102 -18.51 10.86 -3.49
C ASN A 102 -18.21 10.89 -4.98
N ILE A 103 -17.61 9.80 -5.52
CA ILE A 103 -17.27 9.69 -6.94
C ILE A 103 -18.53 9.32 -7.72
N PRO A 104 -18.82 9.97 -8.85
CA PRO A 104 -19.93 9.59 -9.72
C PRO A 104 -19.80 8.15 -10.25
N LEU A 105 -20.94 7.43 -10.34
CA LEU A 105 -20.96 6.06 -10.85
C LEU A 105 -20.88 6.04 -12.39
N ASN A 106 -19.70 6.28 -12.92
CA ASN A 106 -19.36 6.04 -14.31
C ASN A 106 -17.91 5.62 -14.45
N LEU A 107 -17.58 4.87 -15.51
CA LEU A 107 -16.26 4.27 -15.70
C LEU A 107 -15.14 5.31 -15.71
N ARG A 108 -15.34 6.44 -16.39
CA ARG A 108 -14.36 7.52 -16.49
C ARG A 108 -14.07 8.14 -15.12
N ALA A 109 -15.12 8.43 -14.34
CA ALA A 109 -14.94 8.97 -12.99
C ALA A 109 -14.23 7.97 -12.07
N ILE A 110 -14.48 6.66 -12.21
CA ILE A 110 -13.78 5.60 -11.47
C ILE A 110 -12.29 5.61 -11.85
N GLU A 111 -11.96 5.61 -13.14
CA GLU A 111 -10.59 5.61 -13.66
C GLU A 111 -9.82 6.87 -13.23
N ASP A 112 -10.44 8.05 -13.35
CA ASP A 112 -9.81 9.34 -13.03
C ASP A 112 -9.54 9.52 -11.52
N ASN A 113 -10.41 8.99 -10.65
CA ASN A 113 -10.37 9.26 -9.20
C ASN A 113 -9.82 8.10 -8.35
N LEU A 114 -9.79 6.86 -8.86
CA LEU A 114 -9.28 5.70 -8.14
C LEU A 114 -7.94 5.26 -8.72
N LYS A 115 -6.85 5.81 -8.20
CA LYS A 115 -5.48 5.54 -8.68
C LYS A 115 -4.83 4.30 -8.05
N ASP A 116 -5.57 3.53 -7.23
CA ASP A 116 -5.09 2.39 -6.45
C ASP A 116 -5.92 1.13 -6.67
N ILE A 117 -6.54 0.98 -7.87
CA ILE A 117 -7.23 -0.25 -8.26
C ILE A 117 -6.22 -1.35 -8.53
N ALA A 118 -5.19 -1.06 -9.32
CA ALA A 118 -4.02 -1.91 -9.47
C ALA A 118 -3.04 -1.66 -8.32
N GLY A 119 -2.60 -2.69 -7.64
CA GLY A 119 -1.65 -2.61 -6.54
C GLY A 119 -0.54 -3.65 -6.65
N VAL A 120 0.71 -3.19 -6.53
CA VAL A 120 1.90 -4.03 -6.44
C VAL A 120 2.60 -3.72 -5.13
N ARG A 121 2.89 -4.75 -4.33
CA ARG A 121 3.66 -4.62 -3.10
C ARG A 121 4.98 -5.33 -3.26
N VAL A 122 6.05 -4.59 -3.10
CA VAL A 122 7.43 -5.07 -3.15
C VAL A 122 7.95 -5.13 -1.73
N ILE A 123 8.31 -6.32 -1.28
CA ILE A 123 8.91 -6.56 0.04
C ILE A 123 10.42 -6.61 -0.16
N CYS A 124 11.14 -5.71 0.49
CA CYS A 124 12.59 -5.62 0.44
C CYS A 124 13.21 -6.15 1.73
N SER A 125 14.47 -6.56 1.66
CA SER A 125 15.21 -7.03 2.81
C SER A 125 15.53 -5.90 3.80
N PHE A 126 15.92 -4.72 3.29
CA PHE A 126 16.37 -3.59 4.11
C PHE A 126 15.75 -2.25 3.67
N PRO A 127 15.69 -1.25 4.57
CA PRO A 127 15.17 0.07 4.25
C PRO A 127 15.84 0.77 3.06
N ASP A 128 17.17 0.67 2.93
CA ASP A 128 17.90 1.30 1.83
C ASP A 128 17.60 0.67 0.47
N ASP A 129 17.35 -0.64 0.45
CA ASP A 129 16.98 -1.35 -0.77
C ASP A 129 15.66 -0.83 -1.35
N ILE A 130 14.73 -0.41 -0.48
CA ILE A 130 13.48 0.24 -0.88
C ILE A 130 13.76 1.48 -1.73
N TYR A 131 14.66 2.35 -1.25
CA TYR A 131 14.93 3.61 -1.94
C TYR A 131 15.72 3.40 -3.23
N LYS A 132 16.74 2.53 -3.21
CA LYS A 132 17.52 2.17 -4.41
C LYS A 132 16.63 1.60 -5.50
N LEU A 133 15.76 0.64 -5.14
CA LEU A 133 14.87 -0.02 -6.06
C LEU A 133 13.79 0.95 -6.60
N ALA A 134 13.24 1.80 -5.74
CA ALA A 134 12.25 2.81 -6.15
C ALA A 134 12.85 3.83 -7.13
N GLU A 135 14.08 4.31 -6.88
CA GLU A 135 14.78 5.22 -7.78
C GLU A 135 15.12 4.56 -9.13
N SER A 136 15.59 3.30 -9.13
CA SER A 136 15.88 2.54 -10.37
C SER A 136 14.60 2.32 -11.18
N PHE A 137 13.48 2.00 -10.52
CA PHE A 137 12.19 1.85 -11.17
C PHE A 137 11.68 3.17 -11.79
N LEU A 138 11.84 4.29 -11.08
CA LEU A 138 11.39 5.61 -11.56
C LEU A 138 12.29 6.21 -12.66
N LYS A 139 13.50 5.69 -12.87
CA LYS A 139 14.39 6.11 -13.98
C LYS A 139 14.00 5.50 -15.32
N GLN A 140 13.10 4.51 -15.35
CA GLN A 140 12.63 3.92 -16.59
C GLN A 140 11.79 4.93 -17.37
N ASP A 141 12.01 5.06 -18.67
CA ASP A 141 11.45 6.09 -19.55
C ASP A 141 9.93 5.99 -19.76
N ASP A 142 9.37 4.81 -19.52
CA ASP A 142 7.95 4.52 -19.64
C ASP A 142 7.19 4.61 -18.31
N ILE A 143 7.85 4.99 -17.22
CA ILE A 143 7.24 5.17 -15.89
C ILE A 143 7.05 6.65 -15.58
N THR A 144 5.82 7.07 -15.33
CA THR A 144 5.52 8.44 -14.92
C THR A 144 5.06 8.46 -13.46
N LEU A 145 5.82 9.13 -12.59
CA LEU A 145 5.44 9.32 -11.18
C LEU A 145 4.32 10.36 -11.07
N ILE A 146 3.20 9.97 -10.47
CA ILE A 146 2.03 10.84 -10.20
C ILE A 146 2.04 11.34 -8.76
N GLU A 147 2.35 10.46 -7.79
CA GLU A 147 2.34 10.81 -6.38
C GLU A 147 3.34 9.94 -5.60
N ARG A 148 4.07 10.57 -4.64
CA ARG A 148 4.95 9.87 -3.71
C ARG A 148 4.51 10.18 -2.28
N LYS A 149 4.29 9.13 -1.46
CA LYS A 149 4.02 9.23 -0.01
C LYS A 149 5.02 8.39 0.73
N ASP A 150 5.90 9.04 1.45
CA ASP A 150 6.95 8.38 2.22
C ASP A 150 6.54 8.27 3.70
N TYR A 151 5.87 7.17 4.02
CA TYR A 151 5.51 6.82 5.40
C TYR A 151 6.63 6.07 6.13
N ILE A 152 7.80 5.87 5.50
CA ILE A 152 8.99 5.38 6.21
C ILE A 152 9.60 6.55 6.97
N LYS A 153 9.80 7.70 6.30
CA LYS A 153 10.31 8.94 6.89
C LYS A 153 9.29 9.65 7.78
N ASN A 154 8.02 9.61 7.39
CA ASN A 154 6.90 10.25 8.09
C ASN A 154 5.82 9.21 8.40
N PRO A 155 5.98 8.37 9.43
CA PRO A 155 5.02 7.32 9.78
C PRO A 155 3.63 7.88 10.07
N LYS A 156 2.59 7.09 9.79
CA LYS A 156 1.24 7.47 10.18
C LYS A 156 1.09 7.44 11.72
N PRO A 157 0.09 8.14 12.28
CA PRO A 157 -0.16 8.12 13.73
C PRO A 157 -0.33 6.71 14.32
N SER A 158 -0.75 5.73 13.50
CA SER A 158 -0.85 4.32 13.89
C SER A 158 0.50 3.58 13.95
N GLY A 159 1.61 4.20 13.57
CA GLY A 159 2.90 3.53 13.39
C GLY A 159 3.10 2.88 12.02
N TYR A 160 2.12 2.94 11.12
CA TYR A 160 2.25 2.37 9.76
C TYR A 160 3.39 2.99 8.97
N ARG A 161 4.25 2.15 8.37
CA ARG A 161 5.40 2.52 7.55
C ARG A 161 5.35 1.81 6.20
N SER A 162 5.60 2.55 5.12
CA SER A 162 5.72 2.06 3.75
C SER A 162 6.07 3.24 2.84
N LEU A 163 6.81 3.03 1.75
CA LEU A 163 6.90 3.99 0.67
C LEU A 163 5.81 3.68 -0.36
N HIS A 164 4.95 4.65 -0.68
CA HIS A 164 3.90 4.52 -1.67
C HIS A 164 4.22 5.40 -2.88
N LEU A 165 4.16 4.81 -4.05
CA LEU A 165 4.23 5.49 -5.33
C LEU A 165 2.93 5.24 -6.10
N ILE A 166 2.30 6.29 -6.60
CA ILE A 166 1.31 6.17 -7.66
C ILE A 166 2.03 6.48 -8.95
N VAL A 167 2.05 5.54 -9.86
CA VAL A 167 2.70 5.67 -11.16
C VAL A 167 1.72 5.43 -12.29
N GLN A 168 1.99 6.00 -13.46
CA GLN A 168 1.36 5.61 -14.72
C GLN A 168 2.34 4.78 -15.52
N VAL A 169 1.84 3.64 -16.03
CA VAL A 169 2.58 2.73 -16.90
C VAL A 169 1.81 2.50 -18.20
N PRO A 170 2.48 2.39 -19.35
CA PRO A 170 1.82 2.03 -20.59
C PRO A 170 1.52 0.52 -20.60
N ILE A 171 0.33 0.17 -21.05
CA ILE A 171 0.01 -1.18 -21.50
C ILE A 171 -0.19 -1.16 -23.01
N PHE A 172 0.35 -2.15 -23.70
CA PHE A 172 0.25 -2.28 -25.15
C PHE A 172 -0.78 -3.36 -25.47
N LEU A 173 -1.93 -2.92 -25.93
CA LEU A 173 -3.02 -3.78 -26.34
C LEU A 173 -2.95 -4.03 -27.86
N GLN A 174 -3.80 -4.92 -28.37
CA GLN A 174 -3.80 -5.30 -29.80
C GLN A 174 -3.87 -4.08 -30.74
N ASN A 175 -4.70 -3.07 -30.40
CA ASN A 175 -4.98 -1.95 -31.29
C ASN A 175 -4.69 -0.58 -30.66
N GLU A 176 -4.27 -0.52 -29.39
CA GLU A 176 -4.04 0.74 -28.71
C GLU A 176 -2.95 0.62 -27.62
N LYS A 177 -2.35 1.77 -27.30
CA LYS A 177 -1.53 1.98 -26.11
C LYS A 177 -2.37 2.72 -25.08
N LYS A 178 -2.46 2.22 -23.84
CA LYS A 178 -3.20 2.87 -22.76
C LYS A 178 -2.29 3.10 -21.56
N MET A 179 -2.39 4.29 -20.95
CA MET A 179 -1.71 4.62 -19.71
C MET A 179 -2.59 4.23 -18.52
N VAL A 180 -2.06 3.46 -17.58
CA VAL A 180 -2.82 2.92 -16.44
C VAL A 180 -2.12 3.28 -15.12
N ASN A 181 -2.92 3.70 -14.13
CA ASN A 181 -2.40 3.99 -12.80
C ASN A 181 -2.19 2.71 -11.98
N VAL A 182 -1.02 2.60 -11.34
CA VAL A 182 -0.67 1.51 -10.43
C VAL A 182 -0.15 2.10 -9.12
N GLU A 183 -0.66 1.61 -7.97
CA GLU A 183 -0.08 1.88 -6.67
C GLU A 183 1.03 0.86 -6.39
N VAL A 184 2.26 1.33 -6.22
CA VAL A 184 3.40 0.52 -5.79
C VAL A 184 3.69 0.82 -4.33
N GLN A 185 3.68 -0.21 -3.48
CA GLN A 185 3.96 -0.14 -2.05
C GLN A 185 5.25 -0.88 -1.76
N PHE A 186 6.26 -0.16 -1.27
CA PHE A 186 7.50 -0.78 -0.80
C PHE A 186 7.50 -0.89 0.71
N ARG A 187 7.92 -2.04 1.21
CA ARG A 187 8.05 -2.35 2.63
C ARG A 187 9.28 -3.20 2.87
N THR A 188 9.83 -3.15 4.07
CA THR A 188 10.69 -4.24 4.54
C THR A 188 9.84 -5.42 5.02
N ILE A 189 10.51 -6.54 5.31
CA ILE A 189 9.87 -7.71 5.94
C ILE A 189 9.19 -7.30 7.25
N ALA A 190 9.86 -6.50 8.08
CA ALA A 190 9.32 -6.05 9.37
C ALA A 190 8.12 -5.10 9.21
N MET A 191 8.16 -4.20 8.23
CA MET A 191 7.02 -3.32 7.89
C MET A 191 5.81 -4.12 7.39
N ASP A 192 6.02 -5.15 6.55
CA ASP A 192 4.91 -5.99 6.03
C ASP A 192 4.35 -6.90 7.12
N PHE A 193 5.19 -7.42 8.00
CA PHE A 193 4.78 -8.18 9.19
C PHE A 193 3.83 -7.35 10.06
N TRP A 194 4.27 -6.17 10.51
CA TRP A 194 3.45 -5.30 11.34
C TRP A 194 2.13 -4.90 10.65
N ALA A 195 2.20 -4.42 9.41
CA ALA A 195 1.01 -3.96 8.68
C ALA A 195 -0.01 -5.08 8.40
N SER A 196 0.46 -6.31 8.22
CA SER A 196 -0.39 -7.48 8.01
C SER A 196 -1.14 -7.88 9.28
N LEU A 197 -0.51 -7.76 10.45
CA LEU A 197 -1.12 -8.06 11.74
C LEU A 197 -2.04 -6.93 12.20
N ASP A 198 -1.65 -5.66 12.07
CA ASP A 198 -2.53 -4.50 12.37
C ASP A 198 -3.86 -4.63 11.63
N HIS A 199 -3.82 -4.93 10.33
CA HIS A 199 -5.02 -5.13 9.54
C HIS A 199 -5.90 -6.28 10.05
N LYS A 200 -5.31 -7.41 10.43
CA LYS A 200 -6.05 -8.57 10.97
C LYS A 200 -6.67 -8.27 12.34
N MET A 201 -5.96 -7.57 13.21
CA MET A 201 -6.42 -7.24 14.56
C MET A 201 -7.55 -6.22 14.56
N ARG A 202 -7.50 -5.22 13.67
CA ARG A 202 -8.57 -4.19 13.54
C ARG A 202 -9.79 -4.66 12.76
N TYR A 203 -9.68 -5.75 11.99
CA TYR A 203 -10.76 -6.19 11.12
C TYR A 203 -11.83 -6.93 11.92
N LYS A 204 -13.09 -6.44 11.88
CA LYS A 204 -14.29 -7.07 12.46
C LYS A 204 -14.34 -7.26 14.00
N LYS A 205 -13.65 -6.44 14.78
CA LYS A 205 -13.83 -6.45 16.24
C LYS A 205 -14.74 -5.30 16.66
N GLU A 206 -15.79 -5.63 17.41
CA GLU A 206 -16.61 -4.67 18.14
C GLU A 206 -15.88 -4.39 19.47
N LEU A 207 -15.02 -3.36 19.45
CA LEU A 207 -14.27 -2.91 20.63
C LEU A 207 -14.90 -1.62 21.15
N SER A 208 -14.86 -1.38 22.46
CA SER A 208 -15.18 -0.11 23.05
C SER A 208 -14.13 0.95 22.66
N ASP A 209 -14.48 2.23 22.78
CA ASP A 209 -13.56 3.33 22.46
C ASP A 209 -12.29 3.26 23.32
N GLU A 210 -12.41 2.88 24.59
CA GLU A 210 -11.29 2.70 25.53
C GLU A 210 -10.36 1.54 25.11
N GLU A 211 -10.93 0.40 24.71
CA GLU A 211 -10.15 -0.74 24.18
C GLU A 211 -9.44 -0.40 22.87
N VAL A 212 -10.07 0.42 22.02
CA VAL A 212 -9.46 0.90 20.77
C VAL A 212 -8.26 1.79 21.06
N GLU A 213 -8.32 2.67 22.06
CA GLU A 213 -7.22 3.56 22.44
C GLU A 213 -6.02 2.77 22.98
N ILE A 214 -6.25 1.84 23.92
CA ILE A 214 -5.21 0.94 24.44
C ILE A 214 -4.55 0.13 23.32
N LEU A 215 -5.37 -0.47 22.46
CA LEU A 215 -4.86 -1.26 21.32
C LEU A 215 -4.02 -0.41 20.35
N GLN A 216 -4.38 0.87 20.16
CA GLN A 216 -3.61 1.76 19.29
C GLN A 216 -2.24 2.08 19.88
N GLU A 217 -2.14 2.30 21.18
CA GLU A 217 -0.85 2.54 21.86
C GLU A 217 0.05 1.31 21.80
N GLU A 218 -0.48 0.13 22.09
CA GLU A 218 0.28 -1.13 22.01
C GLU A 218 0.77 -1.41 20.57
N LEU A 219 -0.09 -1.21 19.57
CA LEU A 219 0.28 -1.36 18.16
C LEU A 219 1.32 -0.34 17.73
N TYR A 220 1.25 0.88 18.23
CA TYR A 220 2.25 1.90 17.97
C TYR A 220 3.61 1.54 18.58
N ASP A 221 3.63 1.02 19.80
CA ASP A 221 4.87 0.54 20.43
C ASP A 221 5.48 -0.64 19.66
N CYS A 222 4.68 -1.61 19.23
CA CYS A 222 5.13 -2.69 18.35
C CYS A 222 5.71 -2.16 17.02
N ALA A 223 5.10 -1.11 16.43
CA ALA A 223 5.62 -0.49 15.23
C ALA A 223 6.99 0.15 15.45
N ARG A 224 7.18 0.81 16.58
CA ARG A 224 8.46 1.43 16.99
C ARG A 224 9.55 0.37 17.19
N GLN A 225 9.24 -0.73 17.88
CA GLN A 225 10.17 -1.86 18.07
C GLN A 225 10.55 -2.50 16.73
N SER A 226 9.57 -2.71 15.84
CA SER A 226 9.79 -3.23 14.48
C SER A 226 10.69 -2.29 13.65
N ALA A 227 10.53 -0.98 13.78
CA ALA A 227 11.38 0.01 13.13
C ALA A 227 12.83 -0.04 13.65
N ALA A 228 13.01 -0.11 14.96
CA ALA A 228 14.33 -0.22 15.57
C ALA A 228 15.05 -1.51 15.17
N LEU A 229 14.31 -2.62 15.00
CA LEU A 229 14.85 -3.87 14.49
C LEU A 229 15.33 -3.75 13.05
N ASP A 230 14.55 -3.13 12.15
CA ASP A 230 14.92 -2.86 10.76
C ASP A 230 16.23 -2.09 10.68
N GLU A 231 16.34 -0.97 11.42
CA GLU A 231 17.55 -0.12 11.45
C GLU A 231 18.77 -0.89 11.98
N ARG A 232 18.58 -1.70 13.01
CA ARG A 232 19.66 -2.51 13.59
C ARG A 232 20.14 -3.58 12.60
N MET A 233 19.24 -4.25 11.92
CA MET A 233 19.57 -5.28 10.92
C MET A 233 20.31 -4.66 9.72
N GLN A 234 19.87 -3.50 9.23
CA GLN A 234 20.60 -2.75 8.21
C GLN A 234 22.01 -2.37 8.66
N GLY A 235 22.17 -1.85 9.87
CA GLY A 235 23.49 -1.51 10.42
C GLY A 235 24.43 -2.72 10.57
N ILE A 236 23.90 -3.93 10.76
CA ILE A 236 24.69 -5.18 10.74
C ILE A 236 25.14 -5.48 9.32
N ARG A 237 24.26 -5.44 8.33
CA ARG A 237 24.60 -5.62 6.92
C ARG A 237 25.71 -4.66 6.48
N ASP A 238 25.54 -3.37 6.76
CA ASP A 238 26.48 -2.34 6.33
C ASP A 238 27.91 -2.57 6.90
N ARG A 239 28.01 -3.10 8.11
CA ARG A 239 29.31 -3.47 8.70
C ARG A 239 29.92 -4.69 8.00
N ILE A 240 29.11 -5.68 7.63
CA ILE A 240 29.58 -6.88 6.90
C ILE A 240 30.08 -6.47 5.53
N THR A 241 29.32 -5.67 4.79
CA THR A 241 29.68 -5.20 3.44
C THR A 241 30.99 -4.40 3.46
N LYS A 242 31.14 -3.45 4.40
CA LYS A 242 32.37 -2.68 4.55
C LYS A 242 33.60 -3.56 4.83
N LYS A 243 33.43 -4.62 5.61
CA LYS A 243 34.54 -5.55 5.88
C LYS A 243 34.93 -6.33 4.64
N GLN A 244 33.96 -6.80 3.86
CA GLN A 244 34.21 -7.51 2.60
C GLN A 244 34.92 -6.62 1.58
N GLU A 245 34.48 -5.36 1.42
CA GLU A 245 35.12 -4.38 0.55
C GLU A 245 36.59 -4.15 0.92
N GLN A 246 36.89 -3.99 2.23
CA GLN A 246 38.25 -3.82 2.73
C GLN A 246 39.13 -5.05 2.47
N GLU A 247 38.59 -6.25 2.66
CA GLU A 247 39.31 -7.49 2.38
C GLU A 247 39.62 -7.65 0.89
N THR A 248 38.69 -7.27 -0.01
CA THR A 248 38.88 -7.28 -1.45
C THR A 248 39.99 -6.33 -1.89
N ILE A 249 39.98 -5.08 -1.41
CA ILE A 249 41.02 -4.08 -1.70
C ILE A 249 42.40 -4.57 -1.25
N LEU A 250 42.52 -5.17 -0.05
CA LEU A 250 43.77 -5.71 0.48
C LEU A 250 44.30 -6.90 -0.36
N LEU A 251 43.40 -7.70 -0.95
CA LEU A 251 43.81 -8.81 -1.84
C LEU A 251 44.26 -8.29 -3.20
N GLU A 252 43.61 -7.26 -3.76
CA GLU A 252 44.04 -6.62 -5.01
C GLU A 252 45.39 -5.94 -4.87
N ASP A 253 45.64 -5.23 -3.75
CA ASP A 253 46.94 -4.62 -3.46
C ASP A 253 48.07 -5.65 -3.29
N LYS A 254 47.81 -6.82 -2.75
CA LYS A 254 48.78 -7.90 -2.65
C LYS A 254 49.11 -8.49 -4.02
N ASN A 255 48.09 -8.79 -4.81
CA ASN A 255 48.26 -9.36 -6.16
C ASN A 255 49.01 -8.38 -7.09
N SER A 256 48.82 -7.07 -6.96
CA SER A 256 49.53 -6.07 -7.78
C SER A 256 51.03 -5.96 -7.42
N LYS A 257 51.44 -6.33 -6.19
CA LYS A 257 52.84 -6.32 -5.75
C LYS A 257 53.61 -7.60 -6.12
N ASP A 258 52.91 -8.69 -6.36
CA ASP A 258 53.57 -9.98 -6.74
C ASP A 258 53.90 -10.06 -8.23
N TRP A 259 53.56 -9.03 -9.04
CA TRP A 259 53.87 -8.94 -10.49
C TRP A 259 54.99 -7.92 -10.80
N LEU A 260 55.64 -7.32 -9.80
CA LEU A 260 56.81 -6.44 -9.93
C LEU A 260 58.11 -7.14 -9.41
#